data_5763ac49ce2798eb1997c64a5cb622fc
#
_entry.id   5763ac49ce2798eb1997c64a5cb622fc
#
_cell.length_a   1.000
_cell.length_b   1.000
_cell.length_c   1.000
_cell.angle_alpha   90.00
_cell.angle_beta   90.00
_cell.angle_gamma   90.00
#
_symmetry.space_group_name_H-M   'P 1'
#
loop_
_entity.id
_entity.type
_entity.pdbx_description
1 polymer ?
#
loop_
_entity_poly.entity_id
_entity_poly.type
_entity_poly.pdbx_seq_one_letter_code
_entity_poly.pdbx_strand_id
1 'polypeptide(L)'
;EGNCKFNFVRKAYDKPVGFEAVGFDDSKWVDFPVPGLFEMNGYGDKIYTNVTYPWNNEYPINPPVVGERDNYVGSYRQSFTIPAAWKGDRIYIHVGSATSNLWVWVNGKYVGYSEDSKMEAEFDITDYVKTGEKNLIAFQIMRWCDASYIEDQDFWRFTGIAREVYLYSRPQAHLDDFRIVTD
;
A
#
# COMPACT_ATOMS: atom_id res chain seq x y z
N GLU A 1 -6.85 3.00 10.62
CA GLU A 1 -7.90 3.80 9.97
C GLU A 1 -7.76 5.26 10.36
N GLY A 2 -8.21 6.17 9.48
CA GLY A 2 -8.13 7.61 9.70
C GLY A 2 -7.39 8.30 8.55
N ASN A 3 -6.90 9.51 8.81
CA ASN A 3 -6.18 10.28 7.80
C ASN A 3 -4.68 10.03 7.88
N CYS A 4 -4.07 9.77 6.73
CA CYS A 4 -2.61 9.73 6.55
C CYS A 4 -2.12 11.01 5.88
N LYS A 5 -0.89 11.42 6.12
CA LYS A 5 -0.21 12.38 5.25
C LYS A 5 -0.01 11.74 3.89
N PHE A 6 -0.38 12.47 2.83
CA PHE A 6 -0.44 11.94 1.48
C PHE A 6 0.16 12.91 0.46
N ASN A 7 0.96 12.34 -0.44
CA ASN A 7 1.49 13.03 -1.61
C ASN A 7 1.08 12.26 -2.86
N PHE A 8 0.52 12.98 -3.84
CA PHE A 8 0.12 12.43 -5.12
C PHE A 8 0.92 13.05 -6.25
N VAL A 9 1.42 12.20 -7.14
CA VAL A 9 2.05 12.63 -8.40
C VAL A 9 1.48 11.85 -9.56
N ARG A 10 1.37 12.51 -10.73
CA ARG A 10 0.81 11.89 -11.94
C ARG A 10 1.80 11.01 -12.69
N LYS A 11 3.09 11.20 -12.45
CA LYS A 11 4.16 10.51 -13.17
C LYS A 11 5.04 9.76 -12.18
N ALA A 12 5.33 8.50 -12.47
CA ALA A 12 6.08 7.66 -11.55
C ALA A 12 7.49 8.19 -11.22
N TYR A 13 8.10 8.92 -12.16
CA TYR A 13 9.43 9.53 -11.94
C TYR A 13 9.42 10.79 -11.05
N ASP A 14 8.25 11.40 -10.81
CA ASP A 14 8.11 12.56 -9.92
C ASP A 14 7.86 12.15 -8.44
N LYS A 15 7.85 10.84 -8.15
CA LYS A 15 7.60 10.34 -6.79
C LYS A 15 8.64 10.88 -5.80
N PRO A 16 8.24 11.19 -4.56
CA PRO A 16 9.16 11.71 -3.56
C PRO A 16 10.22 10.65 -3.20
N VAL A 17 11.47 11.11 -3.13
CA VAL A 17 12.61 10.27 -2.74
C VAL A 17 12.89 10.46 -1.26
N GLY A 18 13.17 9.37 -0.53
CA GLY A 18 13.50 9.40 0.90
C GLY A 18 12.30 9.72 1.81
N PHE A 19 11.09 9.67 1.28
CA PHE A 19 9.87 10.00 2.04
C PHE A 19 9.60 9.04 3.19
N GLU A 20 10.16 7.85 3.15
CA GLU A 20 10.06 6.82 4.19
C GLU A 20 10.87 7.17 5.45
N ALA A 21 11.83 8.10 5.36
CA ALA A 21 12.69 8.49 6.47
C ALA A 21 11.88 9.16 7.59
N VAL A 22 12.21 8.86 8.84
CA VAL A 22 11.52 9.41 10.02
C VAL A 22 11.59 10.95 10.05
N GLY A 23 12.71 11.53 9.62
CA GLY A 23 12.95 12.98 9.62
C GLY A 23 12.49 13.70 8.34
N PHE A 24 11.80 13.03 7.43
CA PHE A 24 11.28 13.66 6.22
C PHE A 24 10.21 14.71 6.55
N ASP A 25 10.28 15.88 5.91
CA ASP A 25 9.31 16.95 6.07
C ASP A 25 8.07 16.71 5.19
N ASP A 26 7.01 16.24 5.81
CA ASP A 26 5.70 16.02 5.19
C ASP A 26 4.68 17.13 5.53
N SER A 27 5.13 18.28 6.03
CA SER A 27 4.27 19.40 6.46
C SER A 27 3.39 19.96 5.34
N LYS A 28 3.85 19.85 4.09
CA LYS A 28 3.11 20.28 2.89
C LYS A 28 2.19 19.20 2.30
N TRP A 29 2.21 18.00 2.85
CA TRP A 29 1.37 16.91 2.39
C TRP A 29 -0.06 17.10 2.90
N VAL A 30 -1.03 16.64 2.12
CA VAL A 30 -2.45 16.72 2.48
C VAL A 30 -2.84 15.57 3.39
N ASP A 31 -3.97 15.71 4.05
CA ASP A 31 -4.58 14.60 4.77
C ASP A 31 -5.47 13.81 3.80
N PHE A 32 -5.31 12.49 3.78
CA PHE A 32 -6.02 11.58 2.89
C PHE A 32 -6.62 10.42 3.69
N PRO A 33 -7.90 10.08 3.47
CA PRO A 33 -8.54 9.01 4.22
C PRO A 33 -7.99 7.63 3.87
N VAL A 34 -7.82 6.78 4.86
CA VAL A 34 -7.52 5.35 4.70
C VAL A 34 -8.55 4.55 5.52
N PRO A 35 -9.37 3.72 4.88
CA PRO A 35 -9.44 3.40 3.43
C PRO A 35 -9.80 4.60 2.54
N GLY A 36 -9.26 4.62 1.33
CA GLY A 36 -9.54 5.63 0.33
C GLY A 36 -8.93 5.32 -1.03
N LEU A 37 -9.68 5.59 -2.08
CA LEU A 37 -9.24 5.45 -3.47
C LEU A 37 -8.91 6.83 -4.04
N PHE A 38 -7.84 6.95 -4.83
CA PHE A 38 -7.37 8.22 -5.37
C PHE A 38 -8.47 8.93 -6.15
N GLU A 39 -9.07 8.24 -7.11
CA GLU A 39 -10.03 8.79 -8.05
C GLU A 39 -11.35 9.20 -7.37
N MET A 40 -11.70 8.57 -6.26
CA MET A 40 -12.88 8.92 -5.46
C MET A 40 -12.64 10.13 -4.55
N ASN A 41 -11.37 10.47 -4.32
CA ASN A 41 -10.96 11.61 -3.52
C ASN A 41 -10.40 12.77 -4.38
N GLY A 42 -10.66 12.75 -5.69
CA GLY A 42 -10.32 13.85 -6.60
C GLY A 42 -8.91 13.80 -7.19
N TYR A 43 -8.20 12.68 -7.04
CA TYR A 43 -6.86 12.48 -7.60
C TYR A 43 -6.92 11.51 -8.78
N GLY A 44 -6.28 11.89 -9.89
CA GLY A 44 -6.24 11.05 -11.08
C GLY A 44 -7.55 11.03 -11.88
N ASP A 45 -7.67 10.09 -12.79
CA ASP A 45 -8.75 9.99 -13.75
C ASP A 45 -9.51 8.68 -13.57
N LYS A 46 -10.83 8.75 -13.55
CA LYS A 46 -11.71 7.58 -13.50
C LYS A 46 -11.72 6.91 -14.87
N ILE A 47 -11.19 5.70 -14.96
CA ILE A 47 -11.11 4.94 -16.21
C ILE A 47 -11.91 3.65 -16.04
N TYR A 48 -12.73 3.37 -17.08
CA TYR A 48 -13.36 2.08 -17.31
C TYR A 48 -12.87 1.51 -18.64
N THR A 49 -12.41 0.28 -18.63
CA THR A 49 -12.05 -0.45 -19.86
C THR A 49 -12.46 -1.91 -19.75
N ASN A 50 -12.86 -2.48 -20.89
CA ASN A 50 -13.31 -3.88 -20.97
C ASN A 50 -12.66 -4.66 -22.13
N VAL A 51 -11.92 -4.01 -23.02
CA VAL A 51 -11.37 -4.65 -24.24
C VAL A 51 -9.87 -4.37 -24.47
N THR A 52 -9.29 -3.40 -23.79
CA THR A 52 -7.88 -3.02 -23.95
C THR A 52 -7.27 -2.66 -22.60
N TYR A 53 -5.94 -2.69 -22.52
CA TYR A 53 -5.26 -2.12 -21.37
C TYR A 53 -5.56 -0.62 -21.25
N PRO A 54 -5.72 -0.09 -20.04
CA PRO A 54 -6.15 1.29 -19.81
C PRO A 54 -5.13 2.34 -20.29
N TRP A 55 -3.90 1.93 -20.58
CA TRP A 55 -2.82 2.79 -21.12
C TRP A 55 -2.56 2.60 -22.63
N ASN A 56 -3.39 1.86 -23.35
CA ASN A 56 -3.14 1.43 -24.73
C ASN A 56 -2.79 2.58 -25.70
N ASN A 57 -3.29 3.78 -25.46
CA ASN A 57 -3.02 4.96 -26.27
C ASN A 57 -1.84 5.80 -25.77
N GLU A 58 -1.29 5.50 -24.60
CA GLU A 58 -0.27 6.31 -23.95
C GLU A 58 1.15 5.79 -24.21
N TYR A 59 1.30 4.45 -24.26
CA TYR A 59 2.56 3.79 -24.54
C TYR A 59 2.33 2.36 -25.05
N PRO A 60 3.33 1.77 -25.73
CA PRO A 60 3.20 0.42 -26.29
C PRO A 60 2.92 -0.64 -25.23
N ILE A 61 2.11 -1.62 -25.58
CA ILE A 61 1.94 -2.84 -24.79
C ILE A 61 3.22 -3.67 -24.90
N ASN A 62 3.96 -3.78 -23.80
CA ASN A 62 5.26 -4.46 -23.75
C ASN A 62 5.48 -5.12 -22.37
N PRO A 63 4.76 -6.22 -22.05
CA PRO A 63 4.93 -6.88 -20.75
C PRO A 63 6.39 -7.31 -20.52
N PRO A 64 6.93 -7.19 -19.30
CA PRO A 64 6.27 -6.71 -18.08
C PRO A 64 6.39 -5.18 -17.86
N VAL A 65 6.85 -4.43 -18.85
CA VAL A 65 7.15 -3.00 -18.72
C VAL A 65 5.87 -2.17 -18.71
N VAL A 66 5.67 -1.36 -17.68
CA VAL A 66 4.63 -0.34 -17.62
C VAL A 66 5.24 1.05 -17.77
N GLY A 67 4.50 1.97 -18.42
CA GLY A 67 4.98 3.34 -18.60
C GLY A 67 4.99 4.12 -17.28
N GLU A 68 5.81 5.15 -17.25
CA GLU A 68 5.94 6.03 -16.07
C GLU A 68 5.05 7.28 -16.16
N ARG A 69 4.67 7.67 -17.39
CA ARG A 69 3.74 8.77 -17.63
C ARG A 69 2.32 8.29 -17.38
N ASP A 70 1.51 9.08 -16.67
CA ASP A 70 0.17 8.73 -16.20
C ASP A 70 0.10 7.46 -15.34
N ASN A 71 1.23 7.01 -14.86
CA ASN A 71 1.35 6.03 -13.80
C ASN A 71 1.41 6.78 -12.47
N TYR A 72 0.24 7.02 -11.89
CA TYR A 72 0.10 7.79 -10.66
C TYR A 72 0.79 7.11 -9.49
N VAL A 73 1.35 7.92 -8.61
CA VAL A 73 1.92 7.42 -7.36
C VAL A 73 1.33 8.16 -6.18
N GLY A 74 0.79 7.41 -5.24
CA GLY A 74 0.42 7.88 -3.91
C GLY A 74 1.45 7.43 -2.90
N SER A 75 2.00 8.38 -2.16
CA SER A 75 2.89 8.11 -1.04
C SER A 75 2.21 8.53 0.25
N TYR A 76 2.20 7.64 1.24
CA TYR A 76 1.48 7.81 2.50
C TYR A 76 2.45 7.77 3.66
N ARG A 77 2.17 8.55 4.70
CA ARG A 77 2.91 8.52 5.97
C ARG A 77 1.94 8.63 7.14
N GLN A 78 2.12 7.78 8.14
CA GLN A 78 1.31 7.81 9.36
C GLN A 78 2.14 7.45 10.58
N SER A 79 2.03 8.27 11.62
CA SER A 79 2.58 7.94 12.94
C SER A 79 1.62 7.07 13.72
N PHE A 80 2.15 6.09 14.42
CA PHE A 80 1.36 5.19 15.26
C PHE A 80 2.14 4.78 16.51
N THR A 81 1.45 4.23 17.49
CA THR A 81 2.06 3.72 18.73
C THR A 81 1.66 2.27 18.94
N ILE A 82 2.63 1.42 19.24
CA ILE A 82 2.39 0.03 19.64
C ILE A 82 2.06 0.01 21.14
N PRO A 83 0.95 -0.62 21.55
CA PRO A 83 0.62 -0.78 22.96
C PRO A 83 1.77 -1.48 23.74
N ALA A 84 2.10 -0.97 24.92
CA ALA A 84 3.15 -1.56 25.74
C ALA A 84 2.85 -3.03 26.14
N ALA A 85 1.57 -3.38 26.19
CA ALA A 85 1.11 -4.75 26.47
C ALA A 85 1.52 -5.77 25.38
N TRP A 86 1.86 -5.32 24.17
CA TRP A 86 2.31 -6.19 23.07
C TRP A 86 3.81 -6.49 23.11
N LYS A 87 4.50 -6.06 24.18
CA LYS A 87 5.93 -6.32 24.33
C LYS A 87 6.19 -7.82 24.40
N GLY A 88 7.00 -8.31 23.47
CA GLY A 88 7.36 -9.72 23.37
C GLY A 88 6.48 -10.53 22.43
N ASP A 89 5.38 -9.96 21.92
CA ASP A 89 4.58 -10.56 20.86
C ASP A 89 5.20 -10.35 19.48
N ARG A 90 4.75 -11.12 18.50
CA ARG A 90 4.91 -10.79 17.08
C ARG A 90 3.88 -9.76 16.67
N ILE A 91 4.30 -8.77 15.90
CA ILE A 91 3.47 -7.63 15.51
C ILE A 91 3.35 -7.61 13.99
N TYR A 92 2.12 -7.55 13.53
CA TYR A 92 1.78 -7.57 12.11
C TYR A 92 1.04 -6.31 11.71
N ILE A 93 1.27 -5.89 10.45
CA ILE A 93 0.37 -4.97 9.77
C ILE A 93 -0.43 -5.72 8.73
N HIS A 94 -1.75 -5.52 8.76
CA HIS A 94 -2.68 -6.00 7.78
C HIS A 94 -3.16 -4.84 6.92
N VAL A 95 -3.04 -4.98 5.60
CA VAL A 95 -3.60 -4.07 4.60
C VAL A 95 -4.63 -4.86 3.80
N GLY A 96 -5.91 -4.61 4.03
CA GLY A 96 -7.00 -5.45 3.51
C GLY A 96 -7.18 -5.38 1.99
N SER A 97 -6.61 -4.38 1.33
CA SER A 97 -6.60 -4.27 -0.14
C SER A 97 -5.70 -3.10 -0.57
N ALA A 98 -4.85 -3.30 -1.55
CA ALA A 98 -4.16 -2.23 -2.27
C ALA A 98 -4.20 -2.50 -3.77
N THR A 99 -4.24 -1.45 -4.60
CA THR A 99 -4.25 -1.51 -6.07
C THR A 99 -3.34 -0.41 -6.63
N SER A 100 -2.36 -0.74 -7.49
CA SER A 100 -2.03 -2.02 -8.11
C SER A 100 -0.96 -2.78 -7.31
N ASN A 101 -0.11 -2.08 -6.57
CA ASN A 101 0.95 -2.63 -5.75
C ASN A 101 0.98 -1.95 -4.38
N LEU A 102 1.83 -2.45 -3.50
CA LEU A 102 2.04 -1.89 -2.17
C LEU A 102 3.48 -2.07 -1.76
N TRP A 103 4.17 -0.95 -1.52
CA TRP A 103 5.47 -0.90 -0.89
C TRP A 103 5.30 -0.47 0.56
N VAL A 104 5.99 -1.12 1.49
CA VAL A 104 5.85 -0.87 2.94
C VAL A 104 7.20 -0.58 3.57
N TRP A 105 7.25 0.51 4.35
CA TRP A 105 8.39 0.86 5.22
C TRP A 105 7.89 1.14 6.63
N VAL A 106 8.70 0.75 7.61
CA VAL A 106 8.49 1.09 9.02
C VAL A 106 9.76 1.71 9.59
N ASN A 107 9.62 2.88 10.20
CA ASN A 107 10.74 3.63 10.77
C ASN A 107 11.92 3.85 9.79
N GLY A 108 11.60 4.09 8.51
CA GLY A 108 12.57 4.31 7.44
C GLY A 108 13.21 3.04 6.86
N LYS A 109 12.85 1.87 7.37
CA LYS A 109 13.36 0.58 6.87
C LYS A 109 12.34 -0.08 5.96
N TYR A 110 12.79 -0.58 4.83
CA TYR A 110 11.96 -1.39 3.93
C TYR A 110 11.51 -2.69 4.60
N VAL A 111 10.23 -2.97 4.54
CA VAL A 111 9.60 -4.16 5.12
C VAL A 111 9.24 -5.17 4.05
N GLY A 112 8.56 -4.73 2.99
CA GLY A 112 8.09 -5.65 1.96
C GLY A 112 7.29 -5.00 0.84
N TYR A 113 6.86 -5.86 -0.08
CA TYR A 113 6.15 -5.50 -1.30
C TYR A 113 5.05 -6.52 -1.60
N SER A 114 3.95 -6.06 -2.20
CA SER A 114 2.85 -6.91 -2.69
C SER A 114 2.31 -6.32 -4.00
N GLU A 115 1.92 -7.20 -4.95
CA GLU A 115 1.26 -6.85 -6.21
C GLU A 115 -0.11 -7.49 -6.39
N ASP A 116 -0.57 -8.26 -5.43
CA ASP A 116 -1.86 -8.95 -5.50
C ASP A 116 -2.99 -7.95 -5.24
N SER A 117 -3.44 -7.29 -6.32
CA SER A 117 -4.44 -6.23 -6.24
C SER A 117 -5.74 -6.70 -5.61
N LYS A 118 -6.30 -5.88 -4.72
CA LYS A 118 -7.58 -6.09 -4.03
C LYS A 118 -7.60 -7.24 -3.01
N MET A 119 -6.54 -8.02 -2.92
CA MET A 119 -6.35 -9.00 -1.87
C MET A 119 -5.64 -8.38 -0.67
N GLU A 120 -5.72 -9.04 0.46
CA GLU A 120 -5.01 -8.63 1.66
C GLU A 120 -3.50 -8.89 1.56
N ALA A 121 -2.71 -8.01 2.17
CA ALA A 121 -1.29 -8.19 2.36
C ALA A 121 -0.94 -8.03 3.83
N GLU A 122 -0.20 -8.98 4.38
CA GLU A 122 0.28 -8.96 5.76
C GLU A 122 1.80 -8.96 5.81
N PHE A 123 2.33 -8.16 6.73
CA PHE A 123 3.76 -8.06 6.95
C PHE A 123 4.07 -8.16 8.44
N ASP A 124 5.02 -9.01 8.79
CA ASP A 124 5.60 -9.04 10.13
C ASP A 124 6.51 -7.83 10.31
N ILE A 125 6.14 -6.95 11.21
CA ILE A 125 6.87 -5.71 11.50
C ILE A 125 7.57 -5.73 12.86
N THR A 126 7.63 -6.89 13.52
CA THR A 126 8.17 -7.06 14.89
C THR A 126 9.53 -6.42 15.06
N ASP A 127 10.47 -6.66 14.13
CA ASP A 127 11.85 -6.17 14.19
C ASP A 127 12.01 -4.70 13.74
N TYR A 128 10.92 -4.09 13.30
CA TYR A 128 10.92 -2.72 12.77
C TYR A 128 10.32 -1.70 13.74
N VAL A 129 9.52 -2.14 14.71
CA VAL A 129 8.77 -1.28 15.63
C VAL A 129 9.40 -1.21 17.01
N LYS A 130 9.07 -0.11 17.70
CA LYS A 130 9.40 0.10 19.11
C LYS A 130 8.11 0.08 19.92
N THR A 131 7.98 -0.91 20.81
CA THR A 131 6.82 -1.06 21.67
C THR A 131 6.77 0.05 22.71
N GLY A 132 5.59 0.65 22.90
CA GLY A 132 5.39 1.76 23.83
C GLY A 132 5.88 3.11 23.34
N GLU A 133 6.46 3.17 22.14
CA GLU A 133 6.99 4.38 21.53
C GLU A 133 6.22 4.76 20.23
N LYS A 134 6.45 6.00 19.78
CA LYS A 134 5.95 6.45 18.48
C LYS A 134 6.78 5.83 17.37
N ASN A 135 6.10 5.28 16.38
CA ASN A 135 6.64 4.70 15.16
C ASN A 135 6.08 5.45 13.95
N LEU A 136 6.70 5.27 12.81
CA LEU A 136 6.26 5.76 11.51
C LEU A 136 6.03 4.58 10.57
N ILE A 137 4.89 4.56 9.90
CA ILE A 137 4.68 3.73 8.73
C ILE A 137 4.61 4.60 7.47
N ALA A 138 5.17 4.09 6.38
CA ALA A 138 5.06 4.70 5.07
C ALA A 138 4.65 3.65 4.04
N PHE A 139 3.73 4.04 3.14
CA PHE A 139 3.32 3.25 1.99
C PHE A 139 3.58 4.00 0.70
N GLN A 140 3.81 3.25 -0.38
CA GLN A 140 3.76 3.78 -1.73
C GLN A 140 2.96 2.84 -2.62
N ILE A 141 2.06 3.41 -3.41
CA ILE A 141 1.18 2.70 -4.32
C ILE A 141 1.30 3.36 -5.68
N MET A 142 1.51 2.56 -6.71
CA MET A 142 1.48 2.98 -8.11
C MET A 142 0.17 2.55 -8.77
N ARG A 143 -0.28 3.32 -9.75
CA ARG A 143 -1.48 2.99 -10.51
C ARG A 143 -1.32 1.70 -11.30
N TRP A 144 -0.14 1.53 -11.92
CA TRP A 144 0.19 0.38 -12.74
C TRP A 144 1.50 -0.26 -12.27
N CYS A 145 1.52 -1.59 -12.29
CA CYS A 145 2.71 -2.42 -12.13
C CYS A 145 2.65 -3.54 -13.19
N ASP A 146 3.64 -4.39 -13.25
CA ASP A 146 3.67 -5.49 -14.22
C ASP A 146 2.53 -6.50 -14.01
N ALA A 147 2.08 -6.74 -12.76
CA ALA A 147 0.89 -7.53 -12.49
C ALA A 147 -0.38 -6.97 -13.15
N SER A 148 -0.42 -5.67 -13.45
CA SER A 148 -1.58 -5.05 -14.13
C SER A 148 -1.85 -5.65 -15.52
N TYR A 149 -0.87 -6.32 -16.16
CA TYR A 149 -1.07 -7.04 -17.42
C TYR A 149 -1.88 -8.32 -17.26
N ILE A 150 -1.75 -9.00 -16.11
CA ILE A 150 -2.45 -10.26 -15.83
C ILE A 150 -3.72 -10.07 -15.01
N GLU A 151 -3.86 -8.93 -14.35
CA GLU A 151 -5.04 -8.55 -13.56
C GLU A 151 -6.05 -7.75 -14.40
N ASP A 152 -5.86 -7.67 -15.72
CA ASP A 152 -6.74 -6.90 -16.59
C ASP A 152 -8.11 -7.56 -16.72
N GLN A 153 -9.15 -6.84 -16.26
CA GLN A 153 -10.52 -7.29 -16.17
C GLN A 153 -11.48 -6.19 -16.64
N ASP A 154 -12.72 -6.56 -16.92
CA ASP A 154 -13.81 -5.63 -17.22
C ASP A 154 -14.29 -4.92 -15.95
N PHE A 155 -13.63 -3.84 -15.56
CA PHE A 155 -13.98 -3.05 -14.37
C PHE A 155 -13.41 -1.64 -14.36
N TRP A 156 -13.85 -0.84 -13.40
CA TRP A 156 -13.28 0.47 -13.11
C TRP A 156 -11.86 0.35 -12.56
N ARG A 157 -10.96 1.21 -13.05
CA ARG A 157 -9.55 1.26 -12.63
C ARG A 157 -9.39 2.29 -11.52
N PHE A 158 -9.53 1.84 -10.29
CA PHE A 158 -9.31 2.65 -9.10
C PHE A 158 -8.04 2.23 -8.39
N THR A 159 -7.33 3.23 -7.85
CA THR A 159 -6.03 3.08 -7.19
C THR A 159 -6.10 3.47 -5.73
N GLY A 160 -5.35 2.82 -4.87
CA GLY A 160 -5.26 3.14 -3.45
C GLY A 160 -5.63 1.97 -2.55
N ILE A 161 -5.94 2.29 -1.30
CA ILE A 161 -6.28 1.31 -0.24
C ILE A 161 -7.79 1.30 -0.07
N ALA A 162 -8.44 0.22 -0.52
CA ALA A 162 -9.90 0.13 -0.58
C ALA A 162 -10.54 -0.46 0.69
N ARG A 163 -9.76 -1.12 1.54
CA ARG A 163 -10.22 -1.77 2.76
C ARG A 163 -9.40 -1.33 3.96
N GLU A 164 -9.77 -1.82 5.14
CA GLU A 164 -9.15 -1.49 6.41
C GLU A 164 -7.65 -1.78 6.45
N VAL A 165 -6.96 -0.96 7.23
CA VAL A 165 -5.56 -1.16 7.62
C VAL A 165 -5.51 -1.18 9.12
N TYR A 166 -4.94 -2.22 9.71
CA TYR A 166 -4.81 -2.35 11.15
C TYR A 166 -3.54 -3.08 11.56
N LEU A 167 -3.19 -2.92 12.82
CA LEU A 167 -2.13 -3.67 13.48
C LEU A 167 -2.76 -4.71 14.39
N TYR A 168 -2.11 -5.85 14.51
CA TYR A 168 -2.44 -6.85 15.51
C TYR A 168 -1.18 -7.53 16.06
N SER A 169 -1.31 -8.13 17.23
CA SER A 169 -0.23 -8.94 17.80
C SER A 169 -0.66 -10.38 18.01
N ARG A 170 0.32 -11.27 17.98
CA ARG A 170 0.19 -12.69 18.34
C ARG A 170 1.29 -13.05 19.35
N PRO A 171 0.99 -13.85 20.37
CA PRO A 171 2.04 -14.44 21.22
C PRO A 171 3.08 -15.15 20.38
N GLN A 172 4.33 -15.27 20.87
CA GLN A 172 5.40 -15.99 20.17
C GLN A 172 5.00 -17.43 19.85
N ALA A 173 4.31 -18.10 20.77
CA ALA A 173 3.74 -19.42 20.54
C ALA A 173 2.24 -19.27 20.17
N HIS A 174 1.90 -19.51 18.94
CA HIS A 174 0.53 -19.44 18.43
C HIS A 174 0.30 -20.48 17.34
N LEU A 175 -0.96 -20.73 17.00
CA LEU A 175 -1.33 -21.59 15.90
C LEU A 175 -1.34 -20.77 14.60
N ASP A 176 -0.46 -21.11 13.68
CA ASP A 176 -0.40 -20.42 12.37
C ASP A 176 -1.47 -20.93 11.41
N ASP A 177 -1.65 -22.26 11.36
CA ASP A 177 -2.59 -22.88 10.44
C ASP A 177 -3.06 -24.24 10.98
N PHE A 178 -4.18 -24.72 10.47
CA PHE A 178 -4.66 -26.08 10.74
C PHE A 178 -5.44 -26.63 9.55
N ARG A 179 -5.33 -27.93 9.35
CA ARG A 179 -6.09 -28.66 8.32
C ARG A 179 -7.01 -29.68 8.98
N ILE A 180 -8.29 -29.61 8.66
CA ILE A 180 -9.28 -30.61 9.07
C ILE A 180 -9.42 -31.60 7.91
N VAL A 181 -9.23 -32.91 8.21
CA VAL A 181 -9.49 -34.00 7.29
C VAL A 181 -10.55 -34.89 7.96
N THR A 182 -11.65 -35.14 7.24
CA THR A 182 -12.70 -36.06 7.67
C THR A 182 -12.63 -37.34 6.83
N ASP A 183 -12.70 -38.48 7.48
CA ASP A 183 -12.80 -39.81 6.82
C ASP A 183 -14.21 -40.06 6.32
#